data_a7deec149074dc31ba2038b0fdb17043
#
_entry.id   a7deec149074dc31ba2038b0fdb17043
#
_cell.length_a   1.000
_cell.length_b   1.000
_cell.length_c   1.000
_cell.angle_alpha   90.00
_cell.angle_beta   90.00
_cell.angle_gamma   90.00
#
_symmetry.space_group_name_H-M   'P 1'
#
loop_
_entity.id
_entity.type
_entity.pdbx_description
1 polymer ?
#
loop_
_entity_poly.entity_id
_entity_poly.type
_entity_poly.pdbx_seq_one_letter_code
_entity_poly.pdbx_strand_id
1 'polypeptide(L)'
;MNILNKRVVALVIVALAGVLHAQVPQIINYQGRVAVNGVNFDGSGQFKFALINATGTTTFWSNDGTSTAGSEPAAAVALTVTKGLYSVLLGDATLPNMTVVPATVFTNP
;
A
#
# COMPACT_ATOMS: atom_id res chain seq x y z
N MET A 1 -30.62 -6.36 -38.06
CA MET A 1 -30.11 -7.50 -37.29
C MET A 1 -28.73 -7.19 -36.75
N ASN A 2 -27.75 -6.99 -37.58
CA ASN A 2 -26.37 -6.77 -37.17
C ASN A 2 -26.20 -5.50 -36.32
N ILE A 3 -27.00 -4.47 -36.57
CA ILE A 3 -26.91 -3.20 -35.83
C ILE A 3 -27.29 -3.39 -34.36
N LEU A 4 -28.31 -4.20 -34.08
CA LEU A 4 -28.73 -4.49 -32.70
C LEU A 4 -27.61 -5.21 -31.91
N ASN A 5 -26.99 -6.21 -32.55
CA ASN A 5 -25.92 -6.96 -31.92
C ASN A 5 -24.70 -6.08 -31.63
N LYS A 6 -24.40 -5.16 -32.52
CA LYS A 6 -23.29 -4.21 -32.30
C LYS A 6 -23.55 -3.29 -31.12
N ARG A 7 -24.81 -2.84 -30.94
CA ARG A 7 -25.17 -1.99 -29.80
C ARG A 7 -25.02 -2.72 -28.47
N VAL A 8 -25.44 -3.98 -28.42
CA VAL A 8 -25.32 -4.78 -27.21
C VAL A 8 -23.87 -5.01 -26.84
N VAL A 9 -23.01 -5.31 -27.81
CA VAL A 9 -21.58 -5.50 -27.57
C VAL A 9 -20.93 -4.20 -27.06
N ALA A 10 -21.30 -3.06 -27.61
CA ALA A 10 -20.75 -1.77 -27.16
C ALA A 10 -21.12 -1.47 -25.70
N LEU A 11 -22.35 -1.76 -25.28
CA LEU A 11 -22.77 -1.59 -23.89
C LEU A 11 -21.98 -2.46 -22.92
N VAL A 12 -21.73 -3.72 -23.29
CA VAL A 12 -20.97 -4.65 -22.45
C VAL A 12 -19.53 -4.14 -22.29
N ILE A 13 -18.90 -3.64 -23.34
CA ILE A 13 -17.55 -3.10 -23.28
C ILE A 13 -17.46 -1.90 -22.33
N VAL A 14 -18.45 -0.99 -22.38
CA VAL A 14 -18.47 0.17 -21.47
C VAL A 14 -18.62 -0.27 -20.03
N ALA A 15 -19.47 -1.24 -19.73
CA ALA A 15 -19.64 -1.76 -18.39
C ALA A 15 -18.35 -2.40 -17.85
N LEU A 16 -17.63 -3.15 -18.68
CA LEU A 16 -16.34 -3.75 -18.29
C LEU A 16 -15.31 -2.65 -18.01
N ALA A 17 -15.26 -1.61 -18.78
CA ALA A 17 -14.33 -0.50 -18.54
C ALA A 17 -14.60 0.17 -17.19
N GLY A 18 -15.86 0.34 -16.81
CA GLY A 18 -16.24 0.88 -15.51
C GLY A 18 -15.81 -0.01 -14.36
N VAL A 19 -15.97 -1.33 -14.51
CA VAL A 19 -15.54 -2.29 -13.50
C VAL A 19 -14.02 -2.27 -13.34
N LEU A 20 -13.26 -2.22 -14.44
CA LEU A 20 -11.80 -2.15 -14.38
C LEU A 20 -11.31 -0.90 -13.66
N HIS A 21 -11.99 0.22 -13.82
CA HIS A 21 -11.67 1.47 -13.14
C HIS A 21 -11.80 1.33 -11.60
N ALA A 22 -12.75 0.51 -11.13
CA ALA A 22 -12.98 0.31 -9.71
C ALA A 22 -11.94 -0.63 -9.06
N GLN A 23 -11.05 -1.25 -9.86
CA GLN A 23 -10.09 -2.24 -9.38
C GLN A 23 -8.65 -1.76 -9.40
N VAL A 24 -8.44 -0.47 -9.22
CA VAL A 24 -7.09 0.08 -9.11
C VAL A 24 -6.42 -0.47 -7.85
N PRO A 25 -5.23 -1.08 -7.96
CA PRO A 25 -4.53 -1.60 -6.79
C PRO A 25 -4.17 -0.47 -5.81
N GLN A 26 -4.36 -0.74 -4.52
CA GLN A 26 -4.06 0.23 -3.47
C GLN A 26 -2.76 -0.16 -2.79
N ILE A 27 -1.70 -0.06 -3.56
CA ILE A 27 -0.36 -0.41 -3.13
C ILE A 27 0.52 0.83 -3.33
N ILE A 28 1.30 1.15 -2.30
CA ILE A 28 2.22 2.29 -2.34
C ILE A 28 3.64 1.74 -2.38
N ASN A 29 4.37 2.06 -3.44
CA ASN A 29 5.79 1.73 -3.50
C ASN A 29 6.56 2.74 -2.65
N TYR A 30 7.20 2.26 -1.60
CA TYR A 30 7.99 3.07 -0.69
C TYR A 30 9.43 2.59 -0.68
N GLN A 31 10.37 3.53 -0.73
CA GLN A 31 11.79 3.24 -0.70
C GLN A 31 12.47 4.09 0.37
N GLY A 32 13.52 3.54 0.96
CA GLY A 32 14.22 4.25 2.01
C GLY A 32 15.66 3.80 2.15
N ARG A 33 16.33 4.40 3.11
CA ARG A 33 17.74 4.17 3.38
C ARG A 33 17.95 3.97 4.87
N VAL A 34 18.81 3.00 5.21
CA VAL A 34 19.16 2.69 6.59
C VAL A 34 20.69 2.79 6.74
N ALA A 35 21.13 3.58 7.71
CA ALA A 35 22.52 3.63 8.10
C ALA A 35 22.62 3.47 9.61
N VAL A 36 23.66 2.78 10.06
CA VAL A 36 23.94 2.59 11.49
C VAL A 36 25.32 3.16 11.74
N ASN A 37 25.42 4.13 12.66
CA ASN A 37 26.67 4.82 12.97
C ASN A 37 27.38 5.38 11.71
N GLY A 38 26.59 5.91 10.77
CA GLY A 38 27.09 6.50 9.54
C GLY A 38 27.47 5.50 8.46
N VAL A 39 27.27 4.20 8.68
CA VAL A 39 27.58 3.14 7.71
C VAL A 39 26.30 2.54 7.17
N ASN A 40 26.25 2.35 5.86
CA ASN A 40 25.08 1.70 5.22
C ASN A 40 24.89 0.29 5.78
N PHE A 41 23.64 0.00 6.16
CA PHE A 41 23.29 -1.30 6.71
C PHE A 41 23.14 -2.34 5.60
N ASP A 42 23.60 -3.56 5.82
CA ASP A 42 23.36 -4.73 4.98
C ASP A 42 22.77 -5.85 5.83
N GLY A 43 21.66 -6.42 5.41
CA GLY A 43 21.04 -7.53 6.12
C GLY A 43 19.53 -7.41 6.18
N SER A 44 18.92 -8.20 7.09
CA SER A 44 17.47 -8.13 7.33
C SER A 44 17.16 -7.05 8.34
N GLY A 45 16.28 -6.13 7.96
CA GLY A 45 15.76 -5.10 8.87
C GLY A 45 14.32 -5.38 9.27
N GLN A 46 13.93 -4.88 10.42
CA GLN A 46 12.56 -4.95 10.93
C GLN A 46 11.93 -3.57 10.85
N PHE A 47 10.87 -3.44 10.05
CA PHE A 47 10.28 -2.16 9.72
C PHE A 47 8.82 -2.10 10.14
N LYS A 48 8.40 -0.94 10.62
CA LYS A 48 7.01 -0.66 10.97
C LYS A 48 6.55 0.55 10.18
N PHE A 49 5.36 0.46 9.59
CA PHE A 49 4.83 1.50 8.71
C PHE A 49 3.45 1.92 9.16
N ALA A 50 3.18 3.21 9.10
CA ALA A 50 1.85 3.76 9.33
C ALA A 50 1.65 4.99 8.47
N LEU A 51 0.42 5.17 7.97
CA LEU A 51 -0.03 6.39 7.33
C LEU A 51 -0.80 7.20 8.37
N ILE A 52 -0.30 8.37 8.68
CA ILE A 52 -0.83 9.21 9.74
C ILE A 52 -1.10 10.62 9.22
N ASN A 53 -1.90 11.39 9.96
CA ASN A 53 -2.09 12.80 9.63
C ASN A 53 -0.84 13.62 9.99
N ALA A 54 -0.83 14.90 9.58
CA ALA A 54 0.34 15.76 9.73
C ALA A 54 0.73 16.00 11.19
N THR A 55 -0.23 15.96 12.10
CA THR A 55 0.03 16.16 13.53
C THR A 55 0.37 14.89 14.29
N GLY A 56 0.27 13.73 13.63
CA GLY A 56 0.57 12.44 14.26
C GLY A 56 -0.48 11.98 15.25
N THR A 57 -1.71 12.51 15.17
CA THR A 57 -2.79 12.21 16.11
C THR A 57 -3.80 11.21 15.60
N THR A 58 -3.78 10.91 14.30
CA THR A 58 -4.72 10.00 13.65
C THR A 58 -3.97 9.02 12.76
N THR A 59 -4.25 7.73 12.91
CA THR A 59 -3.72 6.70 12.02
C THR A 59 -4.77 6.34 10.98
N PHE A 60 -4.39 6.43 9.70
CA PHE A 60 -5.25 6.01 8.58
C PHE A 60 -5.02 4.55 8.22
N TRP A 61 -3.81 4.07 8.38
CA TRP A 61 -3.43 2.69 8.07
C TRP A 61 -2.10 2.37 8.76
N SER A 62 -1.90 1.12 9.12
CA SER A 62 -0.58 0.61 9.54
C SER A 62 -0.35 -0.79 8.98
N ASN A 63 0.91 -1.23 8.95
CA ASN A 63 1.24 -2.51 8.32
C ASN A 63 0.48 -3.70 8.93
N ASP A 64 0.30 -3.74 10.23
CA ASP A 64 -0.43 -4.83 10.92
C ASP A 64 -1.81 -4.42 11.42
N GLY A 65 -2.25 -3.19 11.18
CA GLY A 65 -3.55 -2.69 11.59
C GLY A 65 -3.69 -2.33 13.06
N THR A 66 -2.60 -2.32 13.83
CA THR A 66 -2.66 -2.10 15.28
C THR A 66 -2.39 -0.66 15.73
N SER A 67 -1.87 0.19 14.84
CA SER A 67 -1.61 1.58 15.20
C SER A 67 -2.91 2.35 15.44
N THR A 68 -2.97 3.06 16.56
CA THR A 68 -4.09 3.93 16.91
C THR A 68 -3.54 5.29 17.31
N ALA A 69 -4.22 6.36 16.85
CA ALA A 69 -3.85 7.73 17.22
C ALA A 69 -2.37 8.05 16.93
N GLY A 70 -1.82 7.53 15.83
CA GLY A 70 -0.44 7.77 15.45
C GLY A 70 0.59 6.92 16.17
N SER A 71 0.18 5.89 16.90
CA SER A 71 1.11 5.06 17.65
C SER A 71 1.90 4.11 16.75
N GLU A 72 2.98 3.56 17.30
CA GLU A 72 3.80 2.56 16.63
C GLU A 72 3.01 1.26 16.47
N PRO A 73 3.02 0.62 15.27
CA PRO A 73 2.42 -0.71 15.10
C PRO A 73 3.12 -1.76 15.97
N ALA A 74 2.37 -2.78 16.37
CA ALA A 74 2.88 -3.83 17.25
C ALA A 74 3.87 -4.75 16.53
N ALA A 75 3.57 -5.18 15.29
CA ALA A 75 4.38 -6.12 14.54
C ALA A 75 5.15 -5.43 13.42
N ALA A 76 6.32 -5.97 13.13
CA ALA A 76 7.21 -5.44 12.09
C ALA A 76 7.16 -6.28 10.81
N VAL A 77 7.55 -5.66 9.71
CA VAL A 77 7.76 -6.32 8.42
C VAL A 77 9.26 -6.52 8.25
N ALA A 78 9.68 -7.75 7.95
CA ALA A 78 11.08 -8.06 7.67
C ALA A 78 11.41 -7.73 6.22
N LEU A 79 12.41 -6.90 5.99
CA LEU A 79 12.85 -6.52 4.65
C LEU A 79 14.34 -6.68 4.52
N THR A 80 14.80 -7.14 3.34
CA THR A 80 16.22 -7.16 3.03
C THR A 80 16.70 -5.77 2.68
N VAL A 81 17.79 -5.36 3.33
CA VAL A 81 18.45 -4.07 3.07
C VAL A 81 19.79 -4.37 2.43
N THR A 82 20.07 -3.75 1.30
CA THR A 82 21.32 -3.94 0.56
C THR A 82 21.99 -2.58 0.36
N LYS A 83 23.21 -2.45 0.87
CA LYS A 83 23.96 -1.19 0.82
C LYS A 83 23.17 -0.01 1.35
N GLY A 84 22.39 -0.26 2.40
CA GLY A 84 21.53 0.74 3.02
C GLY A 84 20.21 0.97 2.35
N LEU A 85 19.92 0.35 1.21
CA LEU A 85 18.69 0.61 0.44
C LEU A 85 17.68 -0.51 0.64
N TYR A 86 16.43 -0.14 0.80
CA TYR A 86 15.30 -1.07 0.82
C TYR A 86 14.12 -0.51 0.03
N SER A 87 13.27 -1.41 -0.43
CA SER A 87 11.99 -1.06 -1.04
C SER A 87 10.91 -1.98 -0.53
N VAL A 88 9.68 -1.48 -0.48
CA VAL A 88 8.53 -2.26 0.00
C VAL A 88 7.28 -1.78 -0.72
N LEU A 89 6.37 -2.71 -0.97
CA LEU A 89 5.02 -2.41 -1.46
C LEU A 89 4.08 -2.38 -0.26
N LEU A 90 3.76 -1.18 0.22
CA LEU A 90 2.82 -1.02 1.32
C LEU A 90 1.42 -1.42 0.86
N GLY A 91 0.79 -2.32 1.57
CA GLY A 91 -0.51 -2.87 1.22
C GLY A 91 -0.45 -4.23 0.53
N ASP A 92 0.74 -4.75 0.25
CA ASP A 92 0.90 -6.10 -0.32
C ASP A 92 0.70 -7.15 0.78
N ALA A 93 -0.52 -7.67 0.87
CA ALA A 93 -0.91 -8.61 1.91
C ALA A 93 -0.25 -9.99 1.78
N THR A 94 0.54 -10.24 0.73
CA THR A 94 1.35 -11.44 0.64
C THR A 94 2.56 -11.39 1.57
N LEU A 95 2.94 -10.20 2.02
CA LEU A 95 4.02 -10.06 3.00
C LEU A 95 3.50 -10.33 4.41
N PRO A 96 4.27 -11.04 5.26
CA PRO A 96 3.89 -11.22 6.67
C PRO A 96 3.73 -9.87 7.37
N ASN A 97 2.70 -9.74 8.19
CA ASN A 97 2.40 -8.55 8.97
C ASN A 97 2.09 -7.30 8.12
N MET A 98 1.62 -7.52 6.89
CA MET A 98 1.20 -6.43 6.00
C MET A 98 -0.28 -6.56 5.68
N THR A 99 -1.04 -5.50 5.92
CA THR A 99 -2.47 -5.44 5.59
C THR A 99 -2.70 -4.60 4.35
N VAL A 100 -3.84 -4.83 3.69
CA VAL A 100 -4.23 -4.05 2.51
C VAL A 100 -4.49 -2.60 2.91
N VAL A 101 -4.06 -1.66 2.07
CA VAL A 101 -4.39 -0.24 2.26
C VAL A 101 -5.81 0.00 1.71
N PRO A 102 -6.78 0.37 2.57
CA PRO A 102 -8.14 0.59 2.09
C PRO A 102 -8.26 1.87 1.25
N ALA A 103 -9.20 1.87 0.31
CA ALA A 103 -9.45 3.02 -0.57
C ALA A 103 -9.78 4.29 0.20
N THR A 104 -10.40 4.15 1.36
CA THR A 104 -10.79 5.28 2.20
C THR A 104 -9.61 6.12 2.68
N VAL A 105 -8.40 5.56 2.71
CA VAL A 105 -7.19 6.31 3.08
C VAL A 105 -6.97 7.49 2.13
N PHE A 106 -7.26 7.31 0.84
CA PHE A 106 -7.01 8.32 -0.19
C PHE A 106 -8.17 9.30 -0.35
N THR A 107 -9.26 9.13 0.37
CA THR A 107 -10.43 10.03 0.33
C THR A 107 -10.45 11.01 1.50
N ASN A 108 -9.54 10.87 2.44
CA ASN A 108 -9.44 11.79 3.57
C ASN A 108 -8.85 13.12 3.12
N PRO A 109 -9.42 14.26 3.58
CA PRO A 109 -8.90 15.57 3.25
C PRO A 109 -7.56 15.86 3.92
#